data_5b7173bd2162185cffe253780dee1052
#
_entry.id   5b7173bd2162185cffe253780dee1052
#
_cell.length_a   1.000
_cell.length_b   1.000
_cell.length_c   1.000
_cell.angle_alpha   90.00
_cell.angle_beta   90.00
_cell.angle_gamma   90.00
#
_symmetry.space_group_name_H-M   'P 1'
#
loop_
_entity.id
_entity.type
_entity.pdbx_description
1 polymer ?
#
loop_
_entity_poly.entity_id
_entity_poly.type
_entity_poly.pdbx_seq_one_letter_code
_entity_poly.pdbx_strand_id
1 'polypeptide(L)'
;MDANRREFLKGAGLLAAAACGGGATAAAVPETGAADYATDVLVVGGGPAGVCAAIAAARNGARVLVVEQSGMLGGMATQGLVGPFMTCYDKSGETMIIRGLFEEIVERLVARGGALHPRGVFGNGPYSAWIPKGHDHVTPFDPEALKVLLDEMCAEAGVKVLFHTTFVEPVLDGWRAAGARLFGKGGFRRVSAKIVGDATGDGDYAYRAGVPCTLGDGNGRLMPATMFFHICNIDSDRLIADIEANRHTFHKKDGVSYRGFHWYVTKAIAAGEWDLPRRCLNMYRGVGPDVWLVNNGRIPGVDATDSESLSRAEVEGRRQTKVMMDFLHKYVPGCEHAVLMSTGSTVGIRETRHVAGEATLRVEDVLNGVVPADSILLAANSVDVHGGKDNPMVSSYRTINANWYGVSYRCLVAKGVENLLLAGRCLSGEPAAAGAVRVMPPCMAMGQAAGTAAALALQGGVTPRALDASKLVATLRAQKAFLG
;
A
#
# COMPACT_ATOMS: atom_id res chain seq x y z
N MET A 1 -0.12 -21.67 -48.87
CA MET A 1 -1.10 -20.64 -48.44
C MET A 1 -0.44 -19.44 -47.77
N ASP A 2 0.67 -18.92 -48.25
CA ASP A 2 1.46 -17.89 -47.56
C ASP A 2 1.82 -16.65 -48.42
N ALA A 3 1.35 -16.57 -49.65
CA ALA A 3 1.63 -15.42 -50.52
C ALA A 3 0.63 -14.23 -50.31
N ASN A 4 -0.62 -14.51 -49.98
CA ASN A 4 -1.66 -13.48 -49.88
C ASN A 4 -1.62 -12.66 -48.59
N ARG A 5 -0.92 -13.10 -47.53
CA ARG A 5 -0.85 -12.38 -46.26
C ARG A 5 0.22 -11.29 -46.26
N ARG A 6 1.26 -11.43 -47.08
CA ARG A 6 2.33 -10.42 -47.21
C ARG A 6 1.95 -9.25 -48.11
N GLU A 7 1.06 -9.43 -49.09
CA GLU A 7 0.61 -8.35 -49.94
C GLU A 7 -0.49 -7.48 -49.23
N PHE A 8 -1.32 -8.11 -48.39
CA PHE A 8 -2.33 -7.35 -47.62
C PHE A 8 -1.66 -6.38 -46.63
N LEU A 9 -0.53 -6.74 -46.02
CA LEU A 9 0.19 -5.86 -45.10
C LEU A 9 1.01 -4.75 -45.80
N LYS A 10 1.33 -4.89 -47.07
CA LYS A 10 1.96 -3.84 -47.86
C LYS A 10 0.98 -2.82 -48.41
N GLY A 11 -0.27 -3.22 -48.65
CA GLY A 11 -1.32 -2.32 -49.12
C GLY A 11 -1.94 -1.45 -48.02
N ALA A 12 -1.97 -1.93 -46.78
CA ALA A 12 -2.51 -1.20 -45.64
C ALA A 12 -1.59 -0.06 -45.14
N GLY A 13 -0.31 -0.14 -45.41
CA GLY A 13 0.65 0.86 -45.01
C GLY A 13 0.67 2.17 -45.83
N LEU A 14 0.12 2.15 -47.04
CA LEU A 14 0.13 3.32 -47.96
C LEU A 14 -1.17 4.13 -47.99
N LEU A 15 -2.26 3.63 -47.43
CA LEU A 15 -3.54 4.34 -47.36
C LEU A 15 -3.77 5.09 -46.04
N ALA A 16 -2.96 4.83 -45.02
CA ALA A 16 -3.04 5.56 -43.74
C ALA A 16 -2.26 6.89 -43.71
N ALA A 17 -1.43 7.16 -44.71
CA ALA A 17 -0.57 8.35 -44.75
C ALA A 17 -1.21 9.58 -45.43
N ALA A 18 -2.40 9.43 -46.06
CA ALA A 18 -3.01 10.50 -46.88
C ALA A 18 -4.22 11.21 -46.23
N ALA A 19 -4.65 10.82 -45.03
CA ALA A 19 -5.86 11.37 -44.40
C ALA A 19 -5.62 12.19 -43.12
N CYS A 20 -4.37 12.36 -42.64
CA CYS A 20 -4.04 13.23 -41.48
C CYS A 20 -3.07 14.32 -41.86
N GLY A 21 -3.39 15.09 -42.93
CA GLY A 21 -2.71 16.32 -43.31
C GLY A 21 -3.19 17.52 -42.49
N GLY A 22 -3.10 17.46 -41.19
CA GLY A 22 -3.17 18.56 -40.28
C GLY A 22 -2.07 18.34 -39.25
N GLY A 23 -0.90 18.92 -39.48
CA GLY A 23 0.24 18.87 -38.55
C GLY A 23 -0.14 19.56 -37.24
N ALA A 24 -0.76 18.80 -36.33
CA ALA A 24 -0.67 19.14 -34.93
C ALA A 24 0.78 18.86 -34.49
N THR A 25 1.66 19.86 -34.68
CA THR A 25 2.89 19.94 -33.92
C THR A 25 2.48 19.81 -32.46
N ALA A 26 2.87 18.71 -31.81
CA ALA A 26 2.75 18.61 -30.36
C ALA A 26 3.38 19.89 -29.82
N ALA A 27 2.54 20.84 -29.38
CA ALA A 27 3.05 22.08 -28.79
C ALA A 27 3.86 21.65 -27.57
N ALA A 28 5.16 21.90 -27.62
CA ALA A 28 5.98 21.76 -26.43
C ALA A 28 5.30 22.57 -25.34
N VAL A 29 4.96 21.95 -24.21
CA VAL A 29 4.35 22.66 -23.10
C VAL A 29 5.37 23.74 -22.69
N PRO A 30 5.00 25.03 -22.72
CA PRO A 30 5.94 26.08 -22.39
C PRO A 30 6.47 25.85 -20.99
N GLU A 31 7.77 25.80 -20.78
CA GLU A 31 8.42 25.67 -19.46
C GLU A 31 8.05 26.81 -18.49
N THR A 32 7.51 27.92 -19.00
CA THR A 32 7.21 29.16 -18.29
C THR A 32 5.74 29.56 -18.24
N GLY A 33 4.80 28.64 -18.56
CA GLY A 33 3.35 28.91 -18.49
C GLY A 33 2.81 29.00 -17.06
N ALA A 34 1.70 29.70 -16.87
CA ALA A 34 0.94 29.66 -15.61
C ALA A 34 0.55 28.23 -15.25
N ALA A 35 0.50 27.89 -13.95
CA ALA A 35 0.06 26.56 -13.51
C ALA A 35 -1.41 26.33 -13.87
N ASP A 36 -1.75 25.14 -14.38
CA ASP A 36 -3.13 24.73 -14.65
C ASP A 36 -3.95 24.60 -13.35
N TYR A 37 -3.27 24.28 -12.26
CA TYR A 37 -3.86 24.16 -10.92
C TYR A 37 -2.98 24.87 -9.90
N ALA A 38 -3.64 25.51 -8.91
CA ALA A 38 -2.99 26.09 -7.74
C ALA A 38 -3.67 25.57 -6.48
N THR A 39 -2.89 25.04 -5.56
CA THR A 39 -3.38 24.46 -4.30
C THR A 39 -2.48 24.85 -3.13
N ASP A 40 -2.94 24.68 -1.90
CA ASP A 40 -2.10 24.86 -0.73
C ASP A 40 -1.28 23.60 -0.46
N VAL A 41 -1.91 22.42 -0.55
CA VAL A 41 -1.24 21.12 -0.39
C VAL A 41 -1.51 20.26 -1.61
N LEU A 42 -0.44 19.78 -2.25
CA LEU A 42 -0.49 18.74 -3.27
C LEU A 42 -0.12 17.40 -2.64
N VAL A 43 -0.98 16.41 -2.76
CA VAL A 43 -0.69 15.02 -2.36
C VAL A 43 -0.48 14.19 -3.63
N VAL A 44 0.69 13.61 -3.76
CA VAL A 44 1.05 12.74 -4.90
C VAL A 44 0.87 11.30 -4.48
N GLY A 45 -0.14 10.64 -5.04
CA GLY A 45 -0.57 9.27 -4.72
C GLY A 45 -1.79 9.23 -3.81
N GLY A 46 -2.84 8.55 -4.26
CA GLY A 46 -4.12 8.34 -3.56
C GLY A 46 -4.20 7.03 -2.77
N GLY A 47 -3.04 6.47 -2.36
CA GLY A 47 -2.98 5.28 -1.51
C GLY A 47 -3.47 5.53 -0.07
N PRO A 48 -3.39 4.51 0.83
CA PRO A 48 -3.91 4.63 2.20
C PRO A 48 -3.38 5.86 2.95
N ALA A 49 -2.08 6.14 2.82
CA ALA A 49 -1.47 7.31 3.44
C ALA A 49 -1.90 8.62 2.76
N GLY A 50 -1.93 8.65 1.42
CA GLY A 50 -2.25 9.85 0.66
C GLY A 50 -3.67 10.35 0.89
N VAL A 51 -4.64 9.44 0.90
CA VAL A 51 -6.05 9.80 1.18
C VAL A 51 -6.18 10.38 2.58
N CYS A 52 -5.58 9.74 3.60
CA CYS A 52 -5.62 10.27 4.96
C CYS A 52 -4.89 11.61 5.09
N ALA A 53 -3.78 11.82 4.36
CA ALA A 53 -3.07 13.09 4.32
C ALA A 53 -3.95 14.19 3.70
N ALA A 54 -4.61 13.89 2.60
CA ALA A 54 -5.49 14.84 1.92
C ALA A 54 -6.69 15.26 2.80
N ILE A 55 -7.40 14.27 3.37
CA ILE A 55 -8.56 14.52 4.24
C ILE A 55 -8.11 15.32 5.48
N ALA A 56 -6.99 14.93 6.11
CA ALA A 56 -6.49 15.62 7.29
C ALA A 56 -6.10 17.07 6.97
N ALA A 57 -5.38 17.32 5.89
CA ALA A 57 -5.00 18.67 5.49
C ALA A 57 -6.23 19.55 5.20
N ALA A 58 -7.21 19.01 4.47
CA ALA A 58 -8.42 19.74 4.12
C ALA A 58 -9.31 20.05 5.35
N ARG A 59 -9.49 19.09 6.26
CA ARG A 59 -10.22 19.28 7.52
C ARG A 59 -9.55 20.30 8.44
N ASN A 60 -8.25 20.54 8.28
CA ASN A 60 -7.50 21.60 8.95
C ASN A 60 -7.42 22.91 8.12
N GLY A 61 -8.27 23.08 7.10
CA GLY A 61 -8.47 24.34 6.37
C GLY A 61 -7.58 24.58 5.17
N ALA A 62 -6.76 23.61 4.73
CA ALA A 62 -5.95 23.74 3.50
C ALA A 62 -6.79 23.40 2.26
N ARG A 63 -6.55 24.09 1.15
CA ARG A 63 -7.00 23.65 -0.18
C ARG A 63 -6.13 22.50 -0.64
N VAL A 64 -6.71 21.35 -0.96
CA VAL A 64 -5.97 20.13 -1.26
C VAL A 64 -6.29 19.61 -2.64
N LEU A 65 -5.24 19.21 -3.36
CA LEU A 65 -5.32 18.43 -4.59
C LEU A 65 -4.62 17.10 -4.38
N VAL A 66 -5.33 15.99 -4.66
CA VAL A 66 -4.73 14.65 -4.78
C VAL A 66 -4.59 14.30 -6.25
N VAL A 67 -3.45 13.74 -6.63
CA VAL A 67 -3.23 13.16 -7.94
C VAL A 67 -3.01 11.65 -7.79
N GLU A 68 -3.78 10.85 -8.54
CA GLU A 68 -3.74 9.40 -8.51
C GLU A 68 -3.69 8.85 -9.95
N GLN A 69 -2.74 7.95 -10.21
CA GLN A 69 -2.53 7.38 -11.54
C GLN A 69 -3.63 6.39 -11.96
N SER A 70 -4.30 5.79 -11.00
CA SER A 70 -5.42 4.88 -11.25
C SER A 70 -6.77 5.60 -11.24
N GLY A 71 -7.84 4.83 -11.44
CA GLY A 71 -9.23 5.32 -11.36
C GLY A 71 -9.86 5.17 -9.99
N MET A 72 -9.10 4.97 -8.91
CA MET A 72 -9.63 4.74 -7.57
C MET A 72 -8.67 5.16 -6.47
N LEU A 73 -9.19 5.58 -5.31
CA LEU A 73 -8.45 5.80 -4.09
C LEU A 73 -8.22 4.48 -3.33
N GLY A 74 -7.29 4.50 -2.36
CA GLY A 74 -7.02 3.39 -1.45
C GLY A 74 -5.80 2.54 -1.83
N GLY A 75 -5.21 2.71 -3.02
CA GLY A 75 -3.97 2.06 -3.44
C GLY A 75 -3.93 0.56 -3.19
N MET A 76 -3.02 0.08 -2.33
CA MET A 76 -2.90 -1.36 -2.08
C MET A 76 -4.17 -1.99 -1.48
N ALA A 77 -4.99 -1.24 -0.74
CA ALA A 77 -6.26 -1.76 -0.21
C ALA A 77 -7.31 -2.03 -1.30
N THR A 78 -7.30 -1.24 -2.37
CA THR A 78 -8.31 -1.29 -3.44
C THR A 78 -7.75 -1.82 -4.74
N GLN A 79 -6.68 -1.25 -5.29
CA GLN A 79 -6.03 -1.71 -6.51
C GLN A 79 -5.31 -3.04 -6.32
N GLY A 80 -4.55 -3.15 -5.22
CA GLY A 80 -3.76 -4.33 -4.89
C GLY A 80 -4.56 -5.44 -4.24
N LEU A 81 -5.83 -5.20 -3.84
CA LEU A 81 -6.68 -6.11 -3.06
C LEU A 81 -6.01 -6.64 -1.79
N VAL A 82 -5.06 -5.89 -1.24
CA VAL A 82 -4.35 -6.28 -0.02
C VAL A 82 -5.28 -6.14 1.18
N GLY A 83 -5.54 -7.24 1.85
CA GLY A 83 -6.38 -7.30 3.02
C GLY A 83 -6.06 -8.54 3.88
N PRO A 84 -6.64 -8.61 5.07
CA PRO A 84 -7.33 -7.56 5.83
C PRO A 84 -6.39 -6.40 6.22
N PHE A 85 -6.91 -5.29 6.76
CA PHE A 85 -6.04 -4.34 7.45
C PHE A 85 -5.38 -5.07 8.62
N MET A 86 -4.05 -5.03 8.63
CA MET A 86 -3.29 -5.68 9.69
C MET A 86 -3.46 -4.93 10.99
N THR A 87 -3.08 -5.53 12.12
CA THR A 87 -3.49 -5.09 13.44
C THR A 87 -3.34 -3.59 13.69
N CYS A 88 -4.36 -3.01 14.31
CA CYS A 88 -4.40 -1.65 14.82
C CYS A 88 -4.41 -1.60 16.37
N TYR A 89 -4.21 -2.76 17.00
CA TYR A 89 -4.15 -2.92 18.46
C TYR A 89 -2.71 -3.00 18.94
N ASP A 90 -2.54 -2.81 20.24
CA ASP A 90 -1.28 -3.02 20.93
C ASP A 90 -0.89 -4.51 20.91
N LYS A 91 0.30 -4.84 21.37
CA LYS A 91 0.80 -6.22 21.38
C LYS A 91 -0.02 -7.14 22.26
N SER A 92 -0.62 -6.63 23.35
CA SER A 92 -1.48 -7.41 24.24
C SER A 92 -2.85 -7.70 23.63
N GLY A 93 -3.28 -6.94 22.62
CA GLY A 93 -4.62 -7.03 22.03
C GLY A 93 -5.71 -6.35 22.85
N GLU A 94 -5.34 -5.53 23.84
CA GLU A 94 -6.31 -4.89 24.75
C GLU A 94 -6.73 -3.49 24.27
N THR A 95 -5.79 -2.76 23.68
CA THR A 95 -5.99 -1.35 23.31
C THR A 95 -5.86 -1.12 21.81
N MET A 96 -6.87 -0.52 21.21
CA MET A 96 -6.76 -0.01 19.85
C MET A 96 -5.87 1.24 19.84
N ILE A 97 -4.67 1.13 19.27
CA ILE A 97 -3.65 2.17 19.27
C ILE A 97 -3.55 2.95 17.96
N ILE A 98 -4.11 2.44 16.86
CA ILE A 98 -4.23 3.21 15.63
C ILE A 98 -5.69 3.63 15.49
N ARG A 99 -5.94 4.92 15.75
CA ARG A 99 -7.25 5.54 15.81
C ARG A 99 -7.36 6.73 14.84
N GLY A 100 -8.15 7.73 15.15
CA GLY A 100 -8.33 8.92 14.31
C GLY A 100 -9.00 8.58 12.98
N LEU A 101 -8.42 8.98 11.84
CA LEU A 101 -9.00 8.73 10.51
C LEU A 101 -9.11 7.24 10.17
N PHE A 102 -8.16 6.41 10.61
CA PHE A 102 -8.27 4.96 10.39
C PHE A 102 -9.51 4.39 11.12
N GLU A 103 -9.71 4.73 12.38
CA GLU A 103 -10.88 4.30 13.16
C GLU A 103 -12.19 4.78 12.52
N GLU A 104 -12.25 6.05 12.07
CA GLU A 104 -13.40 6.59 11.35
C GLU A 104 -13.71 5.81 10.08
N ILE A 105 -12.70 5.49 9.26
CA ILE A 105 -12.87 4.68 8.06
C ILE A 105 -13.44 3.31 8.42
N VAL A 106 -12.89 2.64 9.43
CA VAL A 106 -13.36 1.32 9.88
C VAL A 106 -14.80 1.40 10.38
N GLU A 107 -15.13 2.35 11.25
CA GLU A 107 -16.49 2.53 11.81
C GLU A 107 -17.51 2.78 10.69
N ARG A 108 -17.17 3.64 9.71
CA ARG A 108 -18.06 3.94 8.58
C ARG A 108 -18.24 2.75 7.65
N LEU A 109 -17.20 1.94 7.45
CA LEU A 109 -17.30 0.67 6.68
C LEU A 109 -18.16 -0.35 7.43
N VAL A 110 -17.98 -0.52 8.74
CA VAL A 110 -18.77 -1.43 9.56
C VAL A 110 -20.25 -1.03 9.54
N ALA A 111 -20.56 0.25 9.68
CA ALA A 111 -21.92 0.76 9.61
C ALA A 111 -22.64 0.46 8.27
N ARG A 112 -21.88 0.25 7.20
CA ARG A 112 -22.39 -0.10 5.85
C ARG A 112 -22.33 -1.60 5.55
N GLY A 113 -21.90 -2.44 6.51
CA GLY A 113 -21.66 -3.85 6.28
C GLY A 113 -20.42 -4.16 5.42
N GLY A 114 -19.58 -3.16 5.15
CA GLY A 114 -18.37 -3.28 4.32
C GLY A 114 -17.11 -3.65 5.09
N ALA A 115 -17.16 -3.85 6.41
CA ALA A 115 -16.05 -4.35 7.21
C ALA A 115 -16.54 -5.06 8.48
N LEU A 116 -15.67 -5.87 9.08
CA LEU A 116 -15.83 -6.36 10.44
C LEU A 116 -14.98 -5.51 11.39
N HIS A 117 -15.60 -5.09 12.51
CA HIS A 117 -14.87 -4.31 13.50
C HIS A 117 -13.76 -5.16 14.16
N PRO A 118 -12.52 -4.66 14.24
CA PRO A 118 -11.36 -5.45 14.71
C PRO A 118 -11.53 -5.96 16.16
N ARG A 119 -12.34 -5.28 17.00
CA ARG A 119 -12.64 -5.74 18.36
C ARG A 119 -13.23 -7.15 18.41
N GLY A 120 -13.98 -7.55 17.39
CA GLY A 120 -14.62 -8.86 17.28
C GLY A 120 -13.83 -9.90 16.48
N VAL A 121 -12.64 -9.56 15.99
CA VAL A 121 -11.84 -10.45 15.15
C VAL A 121 -10.60 -10.90 15.90
N PHE A 122 -10.57 -12.17 16.27
CA PHE A 122 -9.47 -12.76 17.02
C PHE A 122 -8.54 -13.55 16.12
N GLY A 123 -7.28 -13.71 16.55
CA GLY A 123 -6.32 -14.63 15.96
C GLY A 123 -6.83 -16.08 15.97
N ASN A 124 -6.14 -16.98 15.28
CA ASN A 124 -6.51 -18.41 15.21
C ASN A 124 -7.86 -18.73 14.53
N GLY A 125 -8.41 -17.83 13.73
CA GLY A 125 -9.66 -18.04 13.01
C GLY A 125 -9.53 -17.76 11.52
N PRO A 126 -10.62 -17.94 10.76
CA PRO A 126 -10.61 -17.79 9.30
C PRO A 126 -10.29 -16.38 8.83
N TYR A 127 -10.64 -15.35 9.58
CA TYR A 127 -10.36 -13.97 9.27
C TYR A 127 -8.88 -13.59 9.46
N SER A 128 -8.13 -14.36 10.21
CA SER A 128 -6.70 -14.18 10.49
C SER A 128 -5.82 -15.23 9.80
N ALA A 129 -6.38 -16.02 8.89
CA ALA A 129 -5.73 -17.19 8.28
C ALA A 129 -5.11 -18.13 9.33
N TRP A 130 -5.77 -18.29 10.49
CA TRP A 130 -5.31 -19.08 11.64
C TRP A 130 -3.91 -18.71 12.15
N ILE A 131 -3.50 -17.45 11.98
CA ILE A 131 -2.22 -16.95 12.46
C ILE A 131 -2.44 -16.27 13.83
N PRO A 132 -1.94 -16.84 14.94
CA PRO A 132 -2.26 -16.33 16.27
C PRO A 132 -1.51 -15.08 16.68
N LYS A 133 -0.32 -14.85 16.10
CA LYS A 133 0.54 -13.71 16.45
C LYS A 133 0.65 -12.73 15.29
N GLY A 134 0.38 -11.44 15.56
CA GLY A 134 0.46 -10.37 14.58
C GLY A 134 -0.73 -10.31 13.61
N HIS A 135 -1.72 -11.21 13.75
CA HIS A 135 -2.96 -11.22 12.98
C HIS A 135 -4.18 -11.24 13.90
N ASP A 136 -3.98 -10.87 15.16
CA ASP A 136 -5.07 -10.62 16.09
C ASP A 136 -5.64 -9.22 15.84
N HIS A 137 -6.96 -9.03 16.00
CA HIS A 137 -7.63 -7.77 15.74
C HIS A 137 -7.37 -7.18 14.35
N VAL A 138 -7.29 -8.03 13.31
CA VAL A 138 -7.30 -7.56 11.92
C VAL A 138 -8.68 -7.07 11.53
N THR A 139 -8.75 -6.20 10.52
CA THR A 139 -10.01 -5.67 10.00
C THR A 139 -10.26 -6.23 8.60
N PRO A 140 -11.08 -7.28 8.44
CA PRO A 140 -11.59 -7.68 7.13
C PRO A 140 -12.46 -6.56 6.56
N PHE A 141 -12.28 -6.24 5.29
CA PHE A 141 -13.07 -5.21 4.62
C PHE A 141 -13.36 -5.59 3.17
N ASP A 142 -14.40 -4.94 2.62
CA ASP A 142 -14.76 -5.01 1.22
C ASP A 142 -14.07 -3.86 0.47
N PRO A 143 -13.19 -4.14 -0.52
CA PRO A 143 -12.51 -3.11 -1.30
C PRO A 143 -13.47 -2.19 -2.08
N GLU A 144 -14.60 -2.70 -2.56
CA GLU A 144 -15.57 -1.88 -3.31
C GLU A 144 -16.28 -0.86 -2.39
N ALA A 145 -16.70 -1.31 -1.20
CA ALA A 145 -17.25 -0.42 -0.19
C ALA A 145 -16.21 0.64 0.27
N LEU A 146 -14.93 0.25 0.34
CA LEU A 146 -13.86 1.18 0.70
C LEU A 146 -13.64 2.24 -0.38
N LYS A 147 -13.65 1.91 -1.67
CA LYS A 147 -13.53 2.89 -2.78
C LYS A 147 -14.57 3.99 -2.64
N VAL A 148 -15.84 3.60 -2.53
CA VAL A 148 -16.95 4.55 -2.40
C VAL A 148 -16.79 5.42 -1.15
N LEU A 149 -16.44 4.81 -0.01
CA LEU A 149 -16.25 5.56 1.22
C LEU A 149 -15.14 6.60 1.12
N LEU A 150 -14.01 6.27 0.50
CA LEU A 150 -12.89 7.20 0.37
C LEU A 150 -13.22 8.36 -0.56
N ASP A 151 -13.97 8.13 -1.64
CA ASP A 151 -14.48 9.18 -2.53
C ASP A 151 -15.40 10.14 -1.77
N GLU A 152 -16.34 9.61 -0.99
CA GLU A 152 -17.25 10.40 -0.16
C GLU A 152 -16.49 11.22 0.91
N MET A 153 -15.56 10.61 1.63
CA MET A 153 -14.78 11.30 2.65
C MET A 153 -13.91 12.42 2.07
N CYS A 154 -13.37 12.23 0.86
CA CYS A 154 -12.65 13.28 0.14
C CYS A 154 -13.60 14.42 -0.26
N ALA A 155 -14.78 14.09 -0.80
CA ALA A 155 -15.78 15.08 -1.18
C ALA A 155 -16.30 15.88 0.04
N GLU A 156 -16.62 15.21 1.14
CA GLU A 156 -17.02 15.82 2.41
C GLU A 156 -15.98 16.80 2.96
N ALA A 157 -14.69 16.46 2.81
CA ALA A 157 -13.57 17.31 3.23
C ALA A 157 -13.24 18.44 2.23
N GLY A 158 -13.86 18.45 1.04
CA GLY A 158 -13.55 19.42 -0.01
C GLY A 158 -12.22 19.16 -0.73
N VAL A 159 -11.73 17.93 -0.71
CA VAL A 159 -10.52 17.52 -1.43
C VAL A 159 -10.82 17.39 -2.92
N LYS A 160 -10.02 18.04 -3.76
CA LYS A 160 -10.04 17.82 -5.19
C LYS A 160 -9.20 16.60 -5.53
N VAL A 161 -9.76 15.64 -6.28
CA VAL A 161 -9.05 14.43 -6.74
C VAL A 161 -8.94 14.45 -8.27
N LEU A 162 -7.75 14.16 -8.78
CA LEU A 162 -7.50 13.90 -10.18
C LEU A 162 -7.06 12.44 -10.36
N PHE A 163 -7.97 11.62 -10.84
CA PHE A 163 -7.69 10.25 -11.27
C PHE A 163 -7.03 10.20 -12.65
N HIS A 164 -6.47 9.04 -13.01
CA HIS A 164 -5.80 8.80 -14.28
C HIS A 164 -4.74 9.87 -14.59
N THR A 165 -4.06 10.33 -13.54
CA THR A 165 -3.11 11.42 -13.59
C THR A 165 -1.80 11.00 -12.94
N THR A 166 -0.78 10.84 -13.76
CA THR A 166 0.54 10.37 -13.34
C THR A 166 1.45 11.54 -13.00
N PHE A 167 2.14 11.44 -11.87
CA PHE A 167 3.26 12.33 -11.52
C PHE A 167 4.42 12.09 -12.48
N VAL A 168 4.98 13.18 -13.03
CA VAL A 168 6.11 13.11 -13.97
C VAL A 168 7.39 13.61 -13.31
N GLU A 169 7.37 14.84 -12.79
CA GLU A 169 8.53 15.43 -12.16
C GLU A 169 8.15 16.52 -11.15
N PRO A 170 9.00 16.80 -10.15
CA PRO A 170 8.78 17.88 -9.21
C PRO A 170 8.97 19.25 -9.90
N VAL A 171 8.22 20.24 -9.44
CA VAL A 171 8.51 21.65 -9.67
C VAL A 171 9.18 22.18 -8.41
N LEU A 172 10.42 22.64 -8.53
CA LEU A 172 11.21 23.14 -7.42
C LEU A 172 11.48 24.65 -7.59
N ASP A 173 11.52 25.36 -6.46
CA ASP A 173 12.03 26.72 -6.34
C ASP A 173 13.27 26.66 -5.43
N GLY A 174 14.45 26.59 -6.05
CA GLY A 174 15.67 26.22 -5.36
C GLY A 174 15.55 24.83 -4.71
N TRP A 175 15.69 24.78 -3.40
CA TRP A 175 15.54 23.54 -2.60
C TRP A 175 14.12 23.37 -2.01
N ARG A 176 13.14 24.09 -2.53
CA ARG A 176 11.77 24.06 -2.04
C ARG A 176 10.87 23.33 -3.04
N ALA A 177 10.09 22.37 -2.56
CA ALA A 177 9.01 21.79 -3.32
C ALA A 177 7.91 22.85 -3.55
N ALA A 178 7.63 23.14 -4.82
CA ALA A 178 6.70 24.19 -5.25
C ALA A 178 5.57 23.68 -6.14
N GLY A 179 5.50 22.36 -6.37
CA GLY A 179 4.46 21.75 -7.18
C GLY A 179 4.93 20.53 -7.95
N ALA A 180 4.22 20.19 -9.01
CA ALA A 180 4.54 19.04 -9.85
C ALA A 180 4.13 19.24 -11.31
N ARG A 181 4.81 18.54 -12.20
CA ARG A 181 4.37 18.26 -13.57
C ARG A 181 3.65 16.91 -13.60
N LEU A 182 2.51 16.87 -14.23
CA LEU A 182 1.62 15.73 -14.29
C LEU A 182 1.33 15.37 -15.74
N PHE A 183 0.94 14.13 -15.99
CA PHE A 183 0.47 13.67 -17.29
C PHE A 183 -0.87 12.90 -17.14
N GLY A 184 -1.81 13.21 -18.01
CA GLY A 184 -3.11 12.54 -18.10
C GLY A 184 -3.67 12.63 -19.49
N LYS A 185 -4.93 12.23 -19.70
CA LYS A 185 -5.56 12.24 -21.04
C LYS A 185 -5.58 13.61 -21.72
N GLY A 186 -5.59 14.69 -20.97
CA GLY A 186 -5.53 16.05 -21.50
C GLY A 186 -4.10 16.54 -21.80
N GLY A 187 -3.08 15.67 -21.76
CA GLY A 187 -1.68 16.01 -21.93
C GLY A 187 -1.00 16.39 -20.61
N PHE A 188 0.08 17.13 -20.72
CA PHE A 188 0.82 17.63 -19.55
C PHE A 188 0.04 18.72 -18.82
N ARG A 189 0.15 18.71 -17.49
CA ARG A 189 -0.40 19.73 -16.60
C ARG A 189 0.64 20.14 -15.59
N ARG A 190 0.61 21.38 -15.16
CA ARG A 190 1.44 21.91 -14.09
C ARG A 190 0.59 22.30 -12.90
N VAL A 191 1.01 21.86 -11.72
CA VAL A 191 0.40 22.22 -10.42
C VAL A 191 1.39 23.06 -9.64
N SER A 192 0.94 24.21 -9.13
CA SER A 192 1.67 24.94 -8.09
C SER A 192 1.11 24.57 -6.72
N ALA A 193 1.98 24.35 -5.75
CA ALA A 193 1.62 24.01 -4.38
C ALA A 193 2.56 24.67 -3.39
N LYS A 194 2.05 25.00 -2.19
CA LYS A 194 2.87 25.54 -1.10
C LYS A 194 3.60 24.44 -0.33
N ILE A 195 2.95 23.27 -0.17
CA ILE A 195 3.53 22.09 0.45
C ILE A 195 3.16 20.88 -0.41
N VAL A 196 4.08 19.92 -0.52
CA VAL A 196 3.86 18.66 -1.23
C VAL A 196 3.98 17.49 -0.27
N GLY A 197 3.04 16.54 -0.36
CA GLY A 197 3.10 15.24 0.29
C GLY A 197 3.43 14.15 -0.72
N ASP A 198 4.56 13.49 -0.56
CA ASP A 198 4.89 12.27 -1.32
C ASP A 198 4.24 11.06 -0.64
N ALA A 199 3.18 10.57 -1.24
CA ALA A 199 2.44 9.38 -0.83
C ALA A 199 2.41 8.31 -1.95
N THR A 200 3.38 8.36 -2.87
CA THR A 200 3.50 7.42 -3.99
C THR A 200 3.78 5.98 -3.53
N GLY A 201 4.24 5.83 -2.29
CA GLY A 201 4.67 4.55 -1.72
C GLY A 201 6.10 4.19 -2.13
N ASP A 202 6.57 4.68 -3.27
CA ASP A 202 7.90 4.41 -3.82
C ASP A 202 8.86 5.62 -3.69
N GLY A 203 8.38 6.72 -3.08
CA GLY A 203 9.16 7.95 -2.89
C GLY A 203 9.51 8.63 -4.22
N ASP A 204 8.63 8.55 -5.21
CA ASP A 204 8.92 9.02 -6.57
C ASP A 204 9.13 10.51 -6.63
N TYR A 205 8.34 11.30 -5.87
CA TYR A 205 8.53 12.74 -5.81
C TYR A 205 9.86 13.09 -5.14
N ALA A 206 10.10 12.52 -3.96
CA ALA A 206 11.30 12.77 -3.18
C ALA A 206 12.58 12.39 -3.95
N TYR A 207 12.59 11.22 -4.57
CA TYR A 207 13.71 10.75 -5.38
C TYR A 207 14.02 11.70 -6.55
N ARG A 208 12.98 12.11 -7.30
CA ARG A 208 13.16 13.04 -8.43
C ARG A 208 13.47 14.47 -7.98
N ALA A 209 13.12 14.83 -6.74
CA ALA A 209 13.52 16.09 -6.12
C ALA A 209 14.97 16.09 -5.58
N GLY A 210 15.68 14.96 -5.69
CA GLY A 210 17.07 14.82 -5.26
C GLY A 210 17.26 14.46 -3.79
N VAL A 211 16.20 14.04 -3.09
CA VAL A 211 16.32 13.53 -1.72
C VAL A 211 17.06 12.19 -1.75
N PRO A 212 18.09 11.99 -0.91
CA PRO A 212 18.78 10.70 -0.85
C PRO A 212 17.82 9.55 -0.50
N CYS A 213 17.94 8.43 -1.22
CA CYS A 213 17.12 7.25 -1.02
C CYS A 213 17.98 5.98 -0.98
N THR A 214 17.54 4.99 -0.21
CA THR A 214 18.10 3.64 -0.24
C THR A 214 17.07 2.70 -0.85
N LEU A 215 17.46 1.91 -1.87
CA LEU A 215 16.58 0.93 -2.50
C LEU A 215 16.71 -0.41 -1.76
N GLY A 216 15.56 -0.95 -1.29
CA GLY A 216 15.53 -2.20 -0.54
C GLY A 216 16.46 -2.17 0.66
N ASP A 217 17.20 -3.27 0.88
CA ASP A 217 18.19 -3.39 1.98
C ASP A 217 19.51 -2.64 1.73
N GLY A 218 19.61 -1.89 0.66
CA GLY A 218 20.84 -1.19 0.24
C GLY A 218 21.87 -2.07 -0.48
N ASN A 219 21.64 -3.39 -0.54
CA ASN A 219 22.51 -4.36 -1.21
C ASN A 219 21.84 -5.00 -2.45
N GLY A 220 20.81 -4.34 -2.99
CA GLY A 220 20.06 -4.82 -4.15
C GLY A 220 19.00 -5.88 -3.86
N ARG A 221 18.71 -6.16 -2.59
CA ARG A 221 17.64 -7.10 -2.20
C ARG A 221 16.36 -6.33 -1.95
N LEU A 222 15.27 -6.82 -2.52
CA LEU A 222 13.92 -6.31 -2.37
C LEU A 222 13.01 -7.42 -1.85
N MET A 223 12.07 -7.08 -0.99
CA MET A 223 11.06 -8.03 -0.54
C MET A 223 10.20 -8.50 -1.73
N PRO A 224 9.84 -9.78 -1.82
CA PRO A 224 9.06 -10.29 -2.93
C PRO A 224 7.69 -9.63 -3.02
N ALA A 225 7.23 -9.35 -4.24
CA ALA A 225 5.88 -8.91 -4.53
C ALA A 225 4.87 -10.07 -4.40
N THR A 226 3.58 -9.73 -4.37
CA THR A 226 2.49 -10.72 -4.31
C THR A 226 1.30 -10.23 -5.11
N MET A 227 0.75 -11.05 -6.00
CA MET A 227 -0.58 -10.84 -6.54
C MET A 227 -1.60 -11.36 -5.54
N PHE A 228 -2.45 -10.45 -5.02
CA PHE A 228 -3.60 -10.82 -4.22
C PHE A 228 -4.80 -11.09 -5.13
N PHE A 229 -5.70 -11.95 -4.70
CA PHE A 229 -6.93 -12.21 -5.43
C PHE A 229 -8.07 -12.64 -4.51
N HIS A 230 -9.29 -12.37 -4.94
CA HIS A 230 -10.51 -12.77 -4.27
C HIS A 230 -11.17 -13.93 -5.02
N ILE A 231 -11.74 -14.84 -4.25
CA ILE A 231 -12.51 -15.98 -4.74
C ILE A 231 -13.85 -16.06 -4.01
N CYS A 232 -14.83 -16.65 -4.65
CA CYS A 232 -16.15 -16.91 -4.09
C CYS A 232 -16.65 -18.30 -4.49
N ASN A 233 -17.91 -18.58 -4.18
CA ASN A 233 -18.55 -19.89 -4.41
C ASN A 233 -17.80 -21.00 -3.69
N ILE A 234 -17.50 -20.76 -2.41
CA ILE A 234 -16.76 -21.64 -1.51
C ILE A 234 -17.74 -22.23 -0.48
N ASP A 235 -17.72 -23.52 -0.29
CA ASP A 235 -18.32 -24.14 0.90
C ASP A 235 -17.39 -23.85 2.08
N SER A 236 -17.64 -22.71 2.72
CA SER A 236 -16.82 -22.20 3.81
C SER A 236 -16.81 -23.15 5.02
N ASP A 237 -17.88 -23.85 5.29
CA ASP A 237 -17.97 -24.75 6.45
C ASP A 237 -17.08 -25.98 6.24
N ARG A 238 -17.10 -26.58 5.05
CA ARG A 238 -16.20 -27.70 4.71
C ARG A 238 -14.74 -27.29 4.71
N LEU A 239 -14.43 -26.11 4.13
CA LEU A 239 -13.07 -25.57 4.10
C LEU A 239 -12.55 -25.32 5.52
N ILE A 240 -13.34 -24.67 6.38
CA ILE A 240 -12.98 -24.40 7.78
C ILE A 240 -12.80 -25.70 8.55
N ALA A 241 -13.71 -26.65 8.40
CA ALA A 241 -13.64 -27.95 9.06
C ALA A 241 -12.36 -28.72 8.69
N ASP A 242 -11.95 -28.71 7.43
CA ASP A 242 -10.70 -29.34 6.97
C ASP A 242 -9.46 -28.69 7.61
N ILE A 243 -9.41 -27.36 7.67
CA ILE A 243 -8.30 -26.67 8.33
C ILE A 243 -8.25 -26.97 9.82
N GLU A 244 -9.40 -26.93 10.51
CA GLU A 244 -9.47 -27.20 11.96
C GLU A 244 -9.04 -28.63 12.29
N ALA A 245 -9.43 -29.61 11.48
CA ALA A 245 -9.00 -31.00 11.63
C ALA A 245 -7.47 -31.18 11.49
N ASN A 246 -6.83 -30.33 10.70
CA ASN A 246 -5.40 -30.42 10.39
C ASN A 246 -4.53 -29.39 11.12
N ARG A 247 -5.09 -28.49 11.97
CA ARG A 247 -4.34 -27.43 12.67
C ARG A 247 -3.20 -27.96 13.53
N HIS A 248 -3.32 -29.12 14.11
CA HIS A 248 -2.28 -29.75 14.92
C HIS A 248 -1.00 -30.03 14.14
N THR A 249 -1.05 -30.03 12.80
CA THR A 249 0.09 -30.23 11.91
C THR A 249 0.87 -28.93 11.58
N PHE A 250 0.35 -27.76 12.00
CA PHE A 250 0.97 -26.47 11.71
C PHE A 250 2.32 -26.35 12.40
N HIS A 251 3.36 -26.05 11.63
CA HIS A 251 4.72 -25.90 12.16
C HIS A 251 5.58 -24.95 11.31
N LYS A 252 6.74 -24.63 11.81
CA LYS A 252 7.85 -23.99 11.05
C LYS A 252 9.04 -24.94 11.02
N LYS A 253 9.69 -25.04 9.85
CA LYS A 253 10.94 -25.77 9.67
C LYS A 253 11.88 -24.94 8.81
N ASP A 254 13.11 -24.72 9.28
CA ASP A 254 14.16 -23.96 8.56
C ASP A 254 13.69 -22.59 8.04
N GLY A 255 12.90 -21.88 8.85
CA GLY A 255 12.33 -20.58 8.49
C GLY A 255 11.13 -20.63 7.54
N VAL A 256 10.78 -21.80 7.02
CA VAL A 256 9.63 -22.03 6.15
C VAL A 256 8.39 -22.36 6.97
N SER A 257 7.26 -21.71 6.66
CA SER A 257 5.98 -21.94 7.33
C SER A 257 5.19 -23.04 6.62
N TYR A 258 4.72 -24.00 7.40
CA TYR A 258 3.81 -25.07 7.00
C TYR A 258 2.50 -24.86 7.77
N ARG A 259 1.53 -24.16 7.13
CA ARG A 259 0.23 -23.80 7.70
C ARG A 259 -0.90 -24.30 6.79
N GLY A 260 -1.88 -23.47 6.49
CA GLY A 260 -3.04 -23.83 5.71
C GLY A 260 -2.74 -24.68 4.48
N PHE A 261 -3.39 -25.82 4.40
CA PHE A 261 -3.32 -26.76 3.29
C PHE A 261 -1.92 -27.33 2.94
N HIS A 262 -0.93 -27.20 3.84
CA HIS A 262 0.43 -27.68 3.53
C HIS A 262 0.46 -29.19 3.23
N TRP A 263 -0.47 -29.98 3.78
CA TRP A 263 -0.63 -31.40 3.52
C TRP A 263 -1.07 -31.67 2.07
N TYR A 264 -1.93 -30.84 1.51
CA TYR A 264 -2.30 -30.92 0.10
C TYR A 264 -1.22 -30.30 -0.82
N VAL A 265 -0.58 -29.20 -0.41
CA VAL A 265 0.54 -28.61 -1.16
C VAL A 265 1.67 -29.63 -1.30
N THR A 266 1.97 -30.42 -0.27
CA THR A 266 2.97 -31.50 -0.33
C THR A 266 2.59 -32.53 -1.40
N LYS A 267 1.31 -32.91 -1.49
CA LYS A 267 0.82 -33.84 -2.54
C LYS A 267 0.91 -33.23 -3.93
N ALA A 268 0.53 -31.97 -4.08
CA ALA A 268 0.58 -31.26 -5.35
C ALA A 268 2.03 -31.08 -5.86
N ILE A 269 3.00 -30.83 -4.95
CA ILE A 269 4.43 -30.82 -5.31
C ILE A 269 4.90 -32.17 -5.81
N ALA A 270 4.52 -33.26 -5.12
CA ALA A 270 4.89 -34.60 -5.54
C ALA A 270 4.28 -34.99 -6.90
N ALA A 271 3.14 -34.40 -7.25
CA ALA A 271 2.48 -34.57 -8.55
C ALA A 271 3.01 -33.62 -9.65
N GLY A 272 3.94 -32.69 -9.32
CA GLY A 272 4.44 -31.69 -10.27
C GLY A 272 3.45 -30.55 -10.58
N GLU A 273 2.41 -30.37 -9.75
CA GLU A 273 1.30 -29.43 -9.95
C GLU A 273 1.41 -28.15 -9.10
N TRP A 274 2.47 -28.04 -8.29
CA TRP A 274 2.76 -26.87 -7.47
C TRP A 274 4.24 -26.49 -7.60
N ASP A 275 4.51 -25.47 -8.39
CA ASP A 275 5.85 -24.93 -8.64
C ASP A 275 6.12 -23.62 -7.88
N LEU A 276 5.21 -23.25 -6.95
CA LEU A 276 5.31 -22.00 -6.23
C LEU A 276 6.27 -22.09 -5.04
N PRO A 277 6.92 -20.95 -4.65
CA PRO A 277 7.92 -20.98 -3.58
C PRO A 277 7.36 -21.36 -2.21
N ARG A 278 6.08 -21.02 -1.91
CA ARG A 278 5.48 -21.35 -0.61
C ARG A 278 5.07 -22.81 -0.49
N ARG A 279 5.20 -23.35 0.73
CA ARG A 279 4.80 -24.74 1.09
C ARG A 279 3.43 -24.81 1.77
N CYS A 280 2.65 -23.75 1.70
CA CYS A 280 1.30 -23.64 2.23
C CYS A 280 0.51 -22.64 1.41
N LEU A 281 -0.81 -22.60 1.60
CA LEU A 281 -1.67 -21.58 1.02
C LEU A 281 -2.41 -20.84 2.14
N ASN A 282 -2.25 -19.55 2.25
CA ASN A 282 -2.92 -18.71 3.25
C ASN A 282 -4.14 -18.02 2.63
N MET A 283 -5.29 -18.24 3.26
CA MET A 283 -6.55 -17.64 2.88
C MET A 283 -7.17 -16.92 4.09
N TYR A 284 -7.81 -15.80 3.83
CA TYR A 284 -8.52 -15.00 4.82
C TYR A 284 -9.99 -14.91 4.41
N ARG A 285 -10.90 -15.19 5.35
CA ARG A 285 -12.32 -14.99 5.08
C ARG A 285 -12.59 -13.50 4.87
N GLY A 286 -13.34 -13.17 3.83
CA GLY A 286 -13.81 -11.81 3.54
C GLY A 286 -15.06 -11.45 4.33
N VAL A 287 -15.65 -10.29 4.02
CA VAL A 287 -16.87 -9.80 4.67
C VAL A 287 -18.11 -10.53 4.15
N GLY A 288 -18.12 -10.93 2.89
CA GLY A 288 -19.19 -11.71 2.29
C GLY A 288 -19.25 -13.16 2.82
N PRO A 289 -20.39 -13.83 2.74
CA PRO A 289 -20.59 -15.16 3.34
C PRO A 289 -19.66 -16.24 2.80
N ASP A 290 -19.33 -16.19 1.50
CA ASP A 290 -18.51 -17.17 0.78
C ASP A 290 -17.31 -16.52 0.05
N VAL A 291 -16.96 -15.29 0.40
CA VAL A 291 -15.81 -14.56 -0.18
C VAL A 291 -14.54 -14.84 0.62
N TRP A 292 -13.47 -15.17 -0.08
CA TRP A 292 -12.17 -15.40 0.51
C TRP A 292 -11.08 -14.62 -0.24
N LEU A 293 -10.12 -14.11 0.52
CA LEU A 293 -8.93 -13.43 0.02
C LEU A 293 -7.74 -14.38 0.09
N VAL A 294 -7.00 -14.50 -1.01
CA VAL A 294 -5.77 -15.30 -1.07
C VAL A 294 -4.55 -14.39 -1.08
N ASN A 295 -3.71 -14.57 -0.04
CA ASN A 295 -2.41 -13.89 0.12
C ASN A 295 -1.30 -14.94 0.17
N ASN A 296 -0.86 -15.42 -0.98
CA ASN A 296 0.10 -16.51 -0.97
C ASN A 296 1.23 -16.41 -2.00
N GLY A 297 1.03 -15.76 -3.12
CA GLY A 297 2.05 -15.62 -4.15
C GLY A 297 3.35 -15.00 -3.62
N ARG A 298 4.48 -15.39 -4.24
CA ARG A 298 5.77 -14.75 -4.03
C ARG A 298 6.49 -14.59 -5.36
N ILE A 299 6.76 -13.34 -5.70
CA ILE A 299 7.46 -12.94 -6.92
C ILE A 299 8.75 -12.25 -6.49
N PRO A 300 9.87 -12.96 -6.44
CA PRO A 300 11.15 -12.40 -5.99
C PRO A 300 11.78 -11.49 -7.04
N GLY A 301 12.66 -10.60 -6.61
CA GLY A 301 13.49 -9.75 -7.47
C GLY A 301 12.69 -8.70 -8.25
N VAL A 302 11.57 -8.22 -7.69
CA VAL A 302 10.74 -7.16 -8.29
C VAL A 302 11.23 -5.81 -7.81
N ASP A 303 11.72 -5.00 -8.73
CA ASP A 303 11.94 -3.58 -8.55
C ASP A 303 10.73 -2.80 -9.07
N ALA A 304 9.92 -2.27 -8.15
CA ALA A 304 8.72 -1.52 -8.52
C ALA A 304 9.01 -0.07 -8.97
N THR A 305 10.27 0.33 -8.99
CA THR A 305 10.70 1.59 -9.57
C THR A 305 11.04 1.47 -11.06
N ASP A 306 10.96 0.24 -11.59
CA ASP A 306 11.18 -0.09 -12.99
C ASP A 306 9.93 -0.73 -13.62
N SER A 307 9.43 -0.14 -14.70
CA SER A 307 8.20 -0.57 -15.38
C SER A 307 8.32 -1.94 -16.03
N GLU A 308 9.49 -2.34 -16.52
CA GLU A 308 9.69 -3.66 -17.09
C GLU A 308 9.65 -4.74 -16.00
N SER A 309 10.25 -4.47 -14.85
CA SER A 309 10.20 -5.34 -13.68
C SER A 309 8.77 -5.52 -13.18
N LEU A 310 8.02 -4.42 -13.07
CA LEU A 310 6.60 -4.46 -12.72
C LEU A 310 5.78 -5.26 -13.73
N SER A 311 6.00 -5.05 -15.02
CA SER A 311 5.28 -5.77 -16.08
C SER A 311 5.51 -7.28 -16.00
N ARG A 312 6.75 -7.72 -15.77
CA ARG A 312 7.05 -9.13 -15.53
C ARG A 312 6.37 -9.67 -14.27
N ALA A 313 6.35 -8.87 -13.20
CA ALA A 313 5.70 -9.25 -11.94
C ALA A 313 4.18 -9.42 -12.09
N GLU A 314 3.53 -8.56 -12.88
CA GLU A 314 2.10 -8.66 -13.19
C GLU A 314 1.75 -9.97 -13.92
N VAL A 315 2.55 -10.33 -14.93
CA VAL A 315 2.36 -11.59 -15.70
C VAL A 315 2.60 -12.81 -14.79
N GLU A 316 3.69 -12.81 -14.02
CA GLU A 316 4.01 -13.89 -13.08
C GLU A 316 2.98 -14.02 -11.97
N GLY A 317 2.46 -12.90 -11.46
CA GLY A 317 1.40 -12.89 -10.46
C GLY A 317 0.14 -13.60 -10.93
N ARG A 318 -0.30 -13.34 -12.16
CA ARG A 318 -1.45 -14.03 -12.78
C ARG A 318 -1.15 -15.52 -13.04
N ARG A 319 0.07 -15.87 -13.44
CA ARG A 319 0.47 -17.27 -13.57
C ARG A 319 0.37 -17.99 -12.22
N GLN A 320 0.90 -17.41 -11.16
CA GLN A 320 0.82 -17.98 -9.80
C GLN A 320 -0.63 -18.11 -9.33
N THR A 321 -1.49 -17.13 -9.63
CA THR A 321 -2.93 -17.19 -9.32
C THR A 321 -3.59 -18.40 -10.01
N LYS A 322 -3.28 -18.66 -11.29
CA LYS A 322 -3.81 -19.84 -11.99
C LYS A 322 -3.39 -21.15 -11.30
N VAL A 323 -2.12 -21.31 -10.95
CA VAL A 323 -1.63 -22.50 -10.24
C VAL A 323 -2.37 -22.70 -8.91
N MET A 324 -2.60 -21.62 -8.17
CA MET A 324 -3.34 -21.67 -6.91
C MET A 324 -4.83 -22.01 -7.11
N MET A 325 -5.46 -21.52 -8.16
CA MET A 325 -6.86 -21.88 -8.49
C MET A 325 -6.98 -23.35 -8.89
N ASP A 326 -6.11 -23.86 -9.75
CA ASP A 326 -6.09 -25.28 -10.14
C ASP A 326 -5.89 -26.19 -8.92
N PHE A 327 -4.99 -25.77 -8.00
CA PHE A 327 -4.78 -26.47 -6.72
C PHE A 327 -6.03 -26.46 -5.82
N LEU A 328 -6.69 -25.31 -5.67
CA LEU A 328 -7.91 -25.19 -4.86
C LEU A 328 -9.01 -26.14 -5.37
N HIS A 329 -9.27 -26.11 -6.67
CA HIS A 329 -10.29 -26.96 -7.30
C HIS A 329 -10.03 -28.47 -7.08
N LYS A 330 -8.77 -28.88 -7.16
CA LYS A 330 -8.41 -30.31 -7.18
C LYS A 330 -8.22 -30.89 -5.76
N TYR A 331 -7.68 -30.09 -4.83
CA TYR A 331 -7.17 -30.62 -3.58
C TYR A 331 -7.91 -30.15 -2.33
N VAL A 332 -8.58 -28.99 -2.39
CA VAL A 332 -9.10 -28.35 -1.17
C VAL A 332 -10.60 -28.57 -1.03
N PRO A 333 -11.06 -29.30 0.02
CA PRO A 333 -12.48 -29.49 0.27
C PRO A 333 -13.22 -28.15 0.42
N GLY A 334 -14.36 -28.04 -0.26
CA GLY A 334 -15.17 -26.82 -0.29
C GLY A 334 -14.75 -25.81 -1.35
N CYS A 335 -13.63 -26.06 -2.07
CA CYS A 335 -13.17 -25.19 -3.14
C CYS A 335 -13.31 -25.79 -4.55
N GLU A 336 -13.98 -26.92 -4.69
CA GLU A 336 -14.13 -27.65 -5.96
C GLU A 336 -14.78 -26.79 -7.05
N HIS A 337 -15.64 -25.85 -6.64
CA HIS A 337 -16.37 -24.94 -7.52
C HIS A 337 -16.00 -23.46 -7.32
N ALA A 338 -14.86 -23.19 -6.66
CA ALA A 338 -14.38 -21.84 -6.42
C ALA A 338 -14.31 -21.03 -7.70
N VAL A 339 -14.74 -19.78 -7.64
CA VAL A 339 -14.68 -18.84 -8.76
C VAL A 339 -13.68 -17.72 -8.44
N LEU A 340 -12.76 -17.48 -9.35
CA LEU A 340 -11.89 -16.31 -9.28
C LEU A 340 -12.72 -15.04 -9.54
N MET A 341 -12.96 -14.25 -8.51
CA MET A 341 -13.70 -12.99 -8.63
C MET A 341 -12.86 -11.90 -9.29
N SER A 342 -11.66 -11.70 -8.76
CA SER A 342 -10.74 -10.67 -9.24
C SER A 342 -9.31 -10.91 -8.74
N THR A 343 -8.33 -10.50 -9.54
CA THR A 343 -6.96 -10.26 -9.09
C THR A 343 -6.77 -8.78 -8.81
N GLY A 344 -5.81 -8.42 -7.97
CA GLY A 344 -5.39 -7.02 -7.89
C GLY A 344 -5.06 -6.48 -9.29
N SER A 345 -5.44 -5.24 -9.56
CA SER A 345 -5.07 -4.54 -10.80
C SER A 345 -3.58 -4.16 -10.83
N THR A 346 -2.90 -4.34 -9.71
CA THR A 346 -1.45 -4.23 -9.55
C THR A 346 -0.94 -5.22 -8.50
N VAL A 347 0.29 -5.70 -8.68
CA VAL A 347 0.94 -6.54 -7.66
C VAL A 347 1.17 -5.76 -6.36
N GLY A 348 1.02 -6.43 -5.24
CA GLY A 348 1.29 -5.86 -3.91
C GLY A 348 2.79 -5.74 -3.69
N ILE A 349 3.29 -4.51 -3.66
CA ILE A 349 4.69 -4.17 -3.41
C ILE A 349 4.91 -3.88 -1.94
N ARG A 350 5.91 -4.56 -1.35
CA ARG A 350 6.25 -4.43 0.07
C ARG A 350 7.29 -3.37 0.35
N GLU A 351 8.21 -3.18 -0.57
CA GLU A 351 9.41 -2.38 -0.37
C GLU A 351 9.93 -1.85 -1.70
N THR A 352 10.43 -0.63 -1.68
CA THR A 352 11.20 0.00 -2.76
C THR A 352 12.21 0.97 -2.14
N ARG A 353 12.05 2.28 -2.35
CA ARG A 353 12.92 3.31 -1.79
C ARG A 353 12.53 3.66 -0.35
N HIS A 354 13.52 3.73 0.51
CA HIS A 354 13.47 4.37 1.81
C HIS A 354 14.05 5.76 1.68
N VAL A 355 13.23 6.79 1.82
CA VAL A 355 13.64 8.18 1.61
C VAL A 355 14.30 8.72 2.87
N ALA A 356 15.40 9.46 2.74
CA ALA A 356 16.04 10.10 3.89
C ALA A 356 15.16 11.24 4.43
N GLY A 357 14.85 11.18 5.72
CA GLY A 357 14.17 12.24 6.48
C GLY A 357 15.10 12.91 7.49
N GLU A 358 14.56 13.87 8.25
CA GLU A 358 15.28 14.54 9.34
C GLU A 358 15.57 13.61 10.52
N ALA A 359 14.81 12.54 10.68
CA ALA A 359 15.10 11.40 11.53
C ALA A 359 14.88 10.11 10.77
N THR A 360 15.42 9.01 11.27
CA THR A 360 15.26 7.68 10.69
C THR A 360 14.71 6.74 11.75
N LEU A 361 13.61 6.05 11.44
CA LEU A 361 13.07 4.99 12.28
C LEU A 361 14.05 3.81 12.31
N ARG A 362 14.60 3.50 13.47
CA ARG A 362 15.60 2.44 13.65
C ARG A 362 14.94 1.13 14.06
N VAL A 363 15.50 0.04 13.60
CA VAL A 363 14.98 -1.29 13.97
C VAL A 363 15.09 -1.58 15.46
N GLU A 364 16.15 -1.09 16.09
CA GLU A 364 16.36 -1.23 17.55
C GLU A 364 15.30 -0.47 18.34
N ASP A 365 14.92 0.76 17.90
CA ASP A 365 13.88 1.56 18.54
C ASP A 365 12.51 0.86 18.44
N VAL A 366 12.20 0.27 17.27
CA VAL A 366 11.00 -0.55 17.06
C VAL A 366 10.99 -1.75 18.02
N LEU A 367 12.07 -2.51 18.07
CA LEU A 367 12.15 -3.72 18.91
C LEU A 367 12.07 -3.41 20.42
N ASN A 368 12.65 -2.29 20.85
CA ASN A 368 12.70 -1.89 22.26
C ASN A 368 11.51 -1.02 22.69
N GLY A 369 10.58 -0.70 21.78
CA GLY A 369 9.38 0.06 22.11
C GLY A 369 9.65 1.54 22.43
N VAL A 370 10.65 2.14 21.78
CA VAL A 370 10.97 3.56 21.97
C VAL A 370 9.83 4.43 21.44
N VAL A 371 9.40 5.38 22.25
CA VAL A 371 8.37 6.37 21.87
C VAL A 371 8.99 7.78 21.93
N PRO A 372 9.35 8.38 20.79
CA PRO A 372 9.86 9.74 20.74
C PRO A 372 8.85 10.78 21.24
N ALA A 373 9.33 11.89 21.78
CA ALA A 373 8.46 12.98 22.26
C ALA A 373 7.57 13.60 21.16
N ASP A 374 8.05 13.55 19.91
CA ASP A 374 7.34 14.00 18.71
C ASP A 374 6.63 12.85 17.97
N SER A 375 6.30 11.78 18.69
CA SER A 375 5.61 10.61 18.09
C SER A 375 4.25 10.98 17.53
N ILE A 376 4.02 10.61 16.28
CA ILE A 376 2.78 10.89 15.53
C ILE A 376 1.81 9.72 15.48
N LEU A 377 2.26 8.55 15.84
CA LEU A 377 1.46 7.32 15.97
C LEU A 377 2.17 6.33 16.90
N LEU A 378 1.42 5.41 17.44
CA LEU A 378 1.93 4.19 18.08
C LEU A 378 1.59 2.99 17.21
N ALA A 379 2.51 2.04 17.11
CA ALA A 379 2.31 0.80 16.38
C ALA A 379 2.86 -0.41 17.17
N ALA A 380 2.28 -1.58 16.95
CA ALA A 380 2.69 -2.83 17.60
C ALA A 380 3.06 -3.93 16.60
N ASN A 381 3.07 -3.62 15.32
CA ASN A 381 3.44 -4.56 14.29
C ASN A 381 4.89 -4.99 14.47
N SER A 382 5.11 -6.29 14.43
CA SER A 382 6.45 -6.86 14.50
C SER A 382 7.27 -6.53 13.25
N VAL A 383 8.58 -6.56 13.37
CA VAL A 383 9.48 -6.45 12.22
C VAL A 383 9.29 -7.67 11.33
N ASP A 384 8.67 -7.49 10.18
CA ASP A 384 8.36 -8.55 9.21
C ASP A 384 9.09 -8.32 7.89
N VAL A 385 10.21 -9.02 7.74
CA VAL A 385 11.05 -8.99 6.54
C VAL A 385 10.92 -10.31 5.79
N HIS A 386 10.39 -10.24 4.60
CA HIS A 386 10.32 -11.41 3.70
C HIS A 386 11.65 -11.62 2.98
N GLY A 387 12.05 -12.89 2.77
CA GLY A 387 13.25 -13.24 2.03
C GLY A 387 13.25 -12.64 0.63
N GLY A 388 14.41 -12.12 0.22
CA GLY A 388 14.64 -11.52 -1.09
C GLY A 388 14.91 -12.56 -2.19
N LYS A 389 15.62 -12.13 -3.23
CA LYS A 389 15.93 -12.92 -4.44
C LYS A 389 16.60 -14.26 -4.14
N ASP A 390 17.50 -14.31 -3.15
CA ASP A 390 18.29 -15.53 -2.86
C ASP A 390 17.49 -16.60 -2.10
N ASN A 391 16.50 -16.18 -1.30
CA ASN A 391 15.64 -17.13 -0.58
C ASN A 391 14.22 -16.54 -0.38
N PRO A 392 13.35 -16.65 -1.38
CA PRO A 392 12.00 -16.10 -1.31
C PRO A 392 11.09 -16.85 -0.32
N MET A 393 11.48 -18.02 0.18
CA MET A 393 10.67 -18.82 1.11
C MET A 393 10.83 -18.39 2.56
N VAL A 394 11.98 -17.87 2.94
CA VAL A 394 12.29 -17.49 4.32
C VAL A 394 11.70 -16.13 4.64
N SER A 395 11.14 -16.00 5.83
CA SER A 395 10.75 -14.71 6.41
C SER A 395 11.35 -14.56 7.78
N SER A 396 11.98 -13.41 8.02
CA SER A 396 12.42 -13.00 9.35
C SER A 396 11.27 -12.25 10.03
N TYR A 397 10.87 -12.74 11.19
CA TYR A 397 9.83 -12.12 12.00
C TYR A 397 10.36 -11.92 13.41
N ARG A 398 10.54 -10.65 13.83
CA ARG A 398 11.01 -10.30 15.16
C ARG A 398 9.93 -9.53 15.90
N THR A 399 9.45 -10.12 16.99
CA THR A 399 8.43 -9.52 17.86
C THR A 399 9.04 -8.38 18.66
N ILE A 400 8.31 -7.28 18.82
CA ILE A 400 8.70 -6.16 19.68
C ILE A 400 8.72 -6.58 21.16
N ASN A 401 9.56 -5.95 21.96
CA ASN A 401 9.70 -6.27 23.40
C ASN A 401 8.66 -5.54 24.28
N ALA A 402 8.16 -4.39 23.82
CA ALA A 402 7.14 -3.58 24.50
C ALA A 402 5.74 -3.80 23.92
N ASN A 403 4.72 -3.13 24.48
CA ASN A 403 3.35 -3.17 23.94
C ASN A 403 3.21 -2.41 22.62
N TRP A 404 4.00 -1.38 22.41
CA TRP A 404 4.05 -0.55 21.20
C TRP A 404 5.38 0.17 21.07
N TYR A 405 5.59 0.82 19.95
CA TYR A 405 6.66 1.77 19.69
C TYR A 405 6.06 3.00 18.96
N GLY A 406 6.78 4.11 18.98
CA GLY A 406 6.38 5.35 18.33
C GLY A 406 7.11 5.61 17.01
N VAL A 407 6.55 6.46 16.17
CA VAL A 407 7.18 6.99 14.96
C VAL A 407 7.31 8.51 15.10
N SER A 408 8.54 9.02 15.02
CA SER A 408 8.82 10.46 15.09
C SER A 408 8.26 11.19 13.86
N TYR A 409 7.68 12.39 14.07
CA TYR A 409 7.29 13.29 13.00
C TYR A 409 8.42 13.56 12.00
N ARG A 410 9.64 13.68 12.50
CA ARG A 410 10.83 13.96 11.69
C ARG A 410 11.18 12.86 10.68
N CYS A 411 10.65 11.66 10.85
CA CYS A 411 10.73 10.60 9.83
C CYS A 411 9.89 10.90 8.59
N LEU A 412 8.94 11.83 8.68
CA LEU A 412 8.11 12.27 7.55
C LEU A 412 8.62 13.56 6.90
N VAL A 413 9.58 14.27 7.49
CA VAL A 413 10.14 15.52 6.93
C VAL A 413 11.31 15.15 6.04
N ALA A 414 11.17 15.37 4.73
CA ALA A 414 12.22 15.02 3.76
C ALA A 414 13.51 15.82 3.99
N LYS A 415 14.66 15.14 3.94
CA LYS A 415 15.96 15.76 4.14
C LYS A 415 16.39 16.56 2.92
N GLY A 416 16.80 17.80 3.13
CA GLY A 416 17.41 18.64 2.07
C GLY A 416 16.41 19.27 1.08
N VAL A 417 15.13 18.93 1.14
CA VAL A 417 14.07 19.57 0.35
C VAL A 417 13.03 20.17 1.28
N GLU A 418 12.87 21.49 1.22
CA GLU A 418 11.85 22.19 2.01
C GLU A 418 10.45 21.97 1.45
N ASN A 419 9.45 22.05 2.32
CA ASN A 419 8.02 21.90 1.99
C ASN A 419 7.65 20.54 1.38
N LEU A 420 8.44 19.50 1.65
CA LEU A 420 8.18 18.12 1.26
C LEU A 420 7.98 17.24 2.49
N LEU A 421 6.81 16.61 2.56
CA LEU A 421 6.46 15.59 3.56
C LEU A 421 6.34 14.23 2.90
N LEU A 422 6.76 13.20 3.61
CA LEU A 422 6.64 11.79 3.23
C LEU A 422 5.43 11.17 3.95
N ALA A 423 4.71 10.26 3.31
CA ALA A 423 3.64 9.54 3.97
C ALA A 423 3.53 8.09 3.47
N GLY A 424 3.52 7.14 4.41
CA GLY A 424 3.37 5.74 4.10
C GLY A 424 4.69 4.98 3.94
N ARG A 425 4.75 4.06 3.01
CA ARG A 425 5.84 3.08 2.83
C ARG A 425 7.21 3.70 2.56
N CYS A 426 7.26 4.89 1.96
CA CYS A 426 8.48 5.62 1.64
C CYS A 426 9.05 6.45 2.80
N LEU A 427 8.50 6.35 4.02
CA LEU A 427 9.03 7.06 5.19
C LEU A 427 10.53 6.84 5.38
N SER A 428 11.17 7.74 6.14
CA SER A 428 12.55 7.55 6.56
C SER A 428 12.67 6.47 7.63
N GLY A 429 13.16 5.32 7.26
CA GLY A 429 13.35 4.18 8.14
C GLY A 429 14.41 3.22 7.62
N GLU A 430 15.09 2.54 8.54
CA GLU A 430 15.88 1.38 8.16
C GLU A 430 14.96 0.33 7.50
N PRO A 431 15.43 -0.42 6.48
CA PRO A 431 14.60 -1.38 5.74
C PRO A 431 13.82 -2.34 6.64
N ALA A 432 14.48 -2.87 7.68
CA ALA A 432 13.83 -3.78 8.63
C ALA A 432 12.78 -3.07 9.50
N ALA A 433 13.02 -1.82 9.92
CA ALA A 433 12.06 -1.01 10.68
C ALA A 433 10.85 -0.63 9.81
N ALA A 434 11.08 -0.24 8.56
CA ALA A 434 10.01 0.01 7.60
C ALA A 434 9.11 -1.20 7.39
N GLY A 435 9.68 -2.43 7.47
CA GLY A 435 8.92 -3.68 7.46
C GLY A 435 7.83 -3.78 8.54
N ALA A 436 7.97 -3.07 9.65
CA ALA A 436 7.00 -3.05 10.73
C ALA A 436 5.87 -2.03 10.52
N VAL A 437 6.15 -0.88 9.90
CA VAL A 437 5.19 0.24 9.78
C VAL A 437 4.57 0.42 8.40
N ARG A 438 5.02 -0.35 7.39
CA ARG A 438 4.49 -0.30 6.01
C ARG A 438 3.07 -0.83 5.85
N VAL A 439 2.52 -1.48 6.86
CA VAL A 439 1.14 -1.97 6.83
C VAL A 439 0.14 -0.82 6.85
N MET A 440 -1.03 -1.03 6.28
CA MET A 440 -1.95 0.07 5.95
C MET A 440 -2.41 0.92 7.14
N PRO A 441 -2.78 0.37 8.33
CA PRO A 441 -3.19 1.21 9.46
C PRO A 441 -2.12 2.21 9.91
N PRO A 442 -0.85 1.84 10.16
CA PRO A 442 0.22 2.82 10.40
C PRO A 442 0.41 3.81 9.25
N CYS A 443 0.30 3.37 7.97
CA CYS A 443 0.39 4.27 6.82
C CYS A 443 -0.74 5.32 6.82
N MET A 444 -1.97 4.95 7.17
CA MET A 444 -3.09 5.89 7.30
C MET A 444 -2.85 6.89 8.43
N ALA A 445 -2.33 6.46 9.58
CA ALA A 445 -1.96 7.33 10.68
C ALA A 445 -0.82 8.30 10.30
N MET A 446 0.21 7.82 9.58
CA MET A 446 1.25 8.69 9.01
C MET A 446 0.66 9.73 8.05
N GLY A 447 -0.29 9.32 7.21
CA GLY A 447 -1.01 10.22 6.32
C GLY A 447 -1.75 11.31 7.10
N GLN A 448 -2.53 10.93 8.12
CA GLN A 448 -3.21 11.90 8.97
C GLN A 448 -2.23 12.90 9.59
N ALA A 449 -1.09 12.43 10.08
CA ALA A 449 -0.07 13.30 10.67
C ALA A 449 0.57 14.23 9.63
N ALA A 450 0.94 13.72 8.46
CA ALA A 450 1.53 14.52 7.37
C ALA A 450 0.58 15.63 6.88
N GLY A 451 -0.69 15.28 6.67
CA GLY A 451 -1.71 16.25 6.26
C GLY A 451 -1.99 17.32 7.33
N THR A 452 -2.11 16.91 8.60
CA THR A 452 -2.27 17.84 9.71
C THR A 452 -1.07 18.75 9.84
N ALA A 453 0.16 18.21 9.74
CA ALA A 453 1.39 18.98 9.78
C ALA A 453 1.48 20.00 8.63
N ALA A 454 1.10 19.62 7.41
CA ALA A 454 1.06 20.53 6.27
C ALA A 454 0.13 21.73 6.53
N ALA A 455 -1.08 21.49 7.03
CA ALA A 455 -2.04 22.54 7.34
C ALA A 455 -1.54 23.44 8.47
N LEU A 456 -1.01 22.89 9.56
CA LEU A 456 -0.47 23.66 10.67
C LEU A 456 0.75 24.52 10.26
N ALA A 457 1.62 23.98 9.41
CA ALA A 457 2.76 24.73 8.88
C ALA A 457 2.29 25.93 8.04
N LEU A 458 1.28 25.76 7.20
CA LEU A 458 0.66 26.84 6.42
C LEU A 458 0.04 27.91 7.33
N GLN A 459 -0.73 27.51 8.34
CA GLN A 459 -1.36 28.41 9.30
C GLN A 459 -0.34 29.22 10.11
N GLY A 460 0.78 28.58 10.47
CA GLY A 460 1.87 29.20 11.20
C GLY A 460 2.84 30.02 10.34
N GLY A 461 2.70 29.98 9.00
CA GLY A 461 3.65 30.63 8.09
C GLY A 461 5.07 30.06 8.16
N VAL A 462 5.19 28.78 8.56
CA VAL A 462 6.50 28.09 8.71
C VAL A 462 6.60 26.93 7.74
N THR A 463 7.82 26.39 7.56
CA THR A 463 8.01 25.15 6.79
C THR A 463 7.64 23.94 7.67
N PRO A 464 7.31 22.77 7.07
CA PRO A 464 7.12 21.53 7.82
C PRO A 464 8.31 21.17 8.72
N ARG A 465 9.54 21.50 8.30
CA ARG A 465 10.76 21.30 9.08
C ARG A 465 10.80 22.16 10.35
N ALA A 466 10.30 23.38 10.27
CA ALA A 466 10.27 24.35 11.38
C ALA A 466 8.99 24.25 12.23
N LEU A 467 8.06 23.34 11.88
CA LEU A 467 6.82 23.15 12.65
C LEU A 467 7.15 22.64 14.05
N ASP A 468 6.55 23.28 15.04
CA ASP A 468 6.57 22.80 16.42
C ASP A 468 5.78 21.49 16.53
N ALA A 469 6.52 20.39 16.72
CA ALA A 469 5.92 19.06 16.81
C ALA A 469 4.96 18.90 17.99
N SER A 470 5.10 19.70 19.06
CA SER A 470 4.17 19.65 20.20
C SER A 470 2.75 20.10 19.79
N LYS A 471 2.64 21.10 18.91
CA LYS A 471 1.35 21.54 18.33
C LYS A 471 0.75 20.45 17.46
N LEU A 472 1.57 19.76 16.66
CA LEU A 472 1.10 18.65 15.86
C LEU A 472 0.55 17.53 16.74
N VAL A 473 1.31 17.10 17.74
CA VAL A 473 0.90 16.03 18.68
C VAL A 473 -0.40 16.41 19.40
N ALA A 474 -0.51 17.66 19.88
CA ALA A 474 -1.74 18.15 20.53
C ALA A 474 -2.94 18.11 19.56
N THR A 475 -2.74 18.54 18.32
CA THR A 475 -3.82 18.52 17.30
C THR A 475 -4.23 17.09 16.95
N LEU A 476 -3.28 16.18 16.77
CA LEU A 476 -3.56 14.77 16.50
C LEU A 476 -4.35 14.12 17.65
N ARG A 477 -4.01 14.41 18.92
CA ARG A 477 -4.79 13.94 20.08
C ARG A 477 -6.22 14.50 20.06
N ALA A 478 -6.40 15.79 19.75
CA ALA A 478 -7.73 16.39 19.59
C ALA A 478 -8.54 15.75 18.45
N GLN A 479 -7.86 15.22 17.42
CA GLN A 479 -8.43 14.45 16.31
C GLN A 479 -8.54 12.94 16.60
N LYS A 480 -8.53 12.55 17.87
CA LYS A 480 -8.69 11.18 18.38
C LYS A 480 -7.55 10.21 18.01
N ALA A 481 -6.38 10.68 17.58
CA ALA A 481 -5.22 9.81 17.48
C ALA A 481 -4.77 9.37 18.89
N PHE A 482 -4.46 8.10 19.05
CA PHE A 482 -3.92 7.57 20.29
C PHE A 482 -2.38 7.66 20.24
N LEU A 483 -1.81 8.43 21.17
CA LEU A 483 -0.37 8.70 21.24
C LEU A 483 0.23 8.41 22.64
N GLY A 484 -0.52 7.63 23.44
CA GLY A 484 -0.14 7.31 24.81
C GLY A 484 -0.49 8.39 25.83
#